data_8bcc29b2643cceaf34117add38db1486
#
_entry.id   8bcc29b2643cceaf34117add38db1486
#
_cell.length_a   1.000
_cell.length_b   1.000
_cell.length_c   1.000
_cell.angle_alpha   90.00
_cell.angle_beta   90.00
_cell.angle_gamma   90.00
#
_symmetry.space_group_name_H-M   'P 1'
#
loop_
_entity.id
_entity.type
_entity.pdbx_description
1 polymer ?
#
loop_
_entity_poly.entity_id
_entity_poly.type
_entity_poly.pdbx_seq_one_letter_code
_entity_poly.pdbx_strand_id
1 'polypeptide(L)'
;MEDTITEDDPGAYGKYFTTTEPIDNDKWLYVRVYSPVDIHVYDKNGNHTGLLENPVAGVNLENYEDAIPSSVYDGWGSTKQVILPYDQEYEIVLNGTGSGTFTVRAEVVQADEVIASASFSEMPVTPVMNIGFAVATSTATFASSTVMHVDADGDGTSETLHNSDQVLKAERKDRKHFKKFKKVIKRIMKHRYDKRNNYKFDK
;
A
#
# COMPACT_ATOMS: atom_id res chain seq x y z
N MET A 1 -28.25 -47.21 4.86
CA MET A 1 -27.12 -47.26 5.81
C MET A 1 -26.81 -45.83 6.13
N GLU A 2 -27.31 -45.34 7.24
CA GLU A 2 -27.02 -44.00 7.73
C GLU A 2 -25.70 -44.06 8.50
N ASP A 3 -24.66 -43.44 7.98
CA ASP A 3 -23.42 -43.19 8.73
C ASP A 3 -23.71 -42.15 9.79
N THR A 4 -23.95 -42.61 11.00
CA THR A 4 -23.98 -41.75 12.19
C THR A 4 -22.56 -41.27 12.47
N ILE A 5 -22.25 -40.04 12.14
CA ILE A 5 -21.04 -39.34 12.59
C ILE A 5 -21.19 -39.19 14.12
N THR A 6 -20.49 -40.00 14.88
CA THR A 6 -20.40 -39.83 16.33
C THR A 6 -19.51 -38.64 16.62
N GLU A 7 -20.02 -37.66 17.40
CA GLU A 7 -19.37 -36.39 17.79
C GLU A 7 -18.06 -36.53 18.60
N ASP A 8 -17.58 -37.76 18.85
CA ASP A 8 -16.47 -38.05 19.76
C ASP A 8 -15.19 -38.57 19.09
N ASP A 9 -14.96 -38.29 17.79
CA ASP A 9 -13.67 -38.60 17.17
C ASP A 9 -12.81 -37.32 17.01
N PRO A 10 -11.98 -36.98 18.01
CA PRO A 10 -11.04 -35.85 17.91
C PRO A 10 -10.00 -36.03 16.80
N GLY A 11 -9.87 -37.22 16.23
CA GLY A 11 -8.99 -37.52 15.11
C GLY A 11 -9.54 -37.03 13.76
N ALA A 12 -10.86 -36.92 13.60
CA ALA A 12 -11.47 -36.51 12.33
C ALA A 12 -11.28 -35.06 12.04
N TYR A 13 -11.26 -34.19 13.05
CA TYR A 13 -11.06 -32.74 12.90
C TYR A 13 -9.59 -32.33 12.98
N GLY A 14 -8.72 -33.12 13.60
CA GLY A 14 -7.29 -32.85 13.74
C GLY A 14 -6.53 -32.79 12.41
N LYS A 15 -7.11 -33.32 11.32
CA LYS A 15 -6.51 -33.23 9.97
C LYS A 15 -6.68 -31.87 9.29
N TYR A 16 -7.61 -31.07 9.78
CA TYR A 16 -7.99 -29.79 9.12
C TYR A 16 -7.59 -28.56 9.90
N PHE A 17 -7.10 -28.72 11.12
CA PHE A 17 -6.66 -27.62 11.96
C PHE A 17 -5.15 -27.72 12.21
N THR A 18 -4.40 -26.81 11.65
CA THR A 18 -3.01 -26.64 12.05
C THR A 18 -2.97 -25.69 13.25
N THR A 19 -2.24 -26.07 14.29
CA THR A 19 -1.97 -25.17 15.44
C THR A 19 -0.96 -24.09 15.11
N THR A 20 -0.34 -24.19 13.92
CA THR A 20 0.63 -23.21 13.42
C THR A 20 -0.11 -22.20 12.54
N GLU A 21 -0.03 -20.93 12.88
CA GLU A 21 -0.56 -19.87 12.03
C GLU A 21 0.12 -19.97 10.64
N PRO A 22 -0.63 -20.00 9.52
CA PRO A 22 -0.02 -20.03 8.19
C PRO A 22 0.91 -18.83 8.05
N ILE A 23 2.15 -19.08 7.64
CA ILE A 23 3.09 -18.01 7.33
C ILE A 23 2.61 -17.38 6.01
N ASP A 24 2.25 -16.12 6.08
CA ASP A 24 1.96 -15.31 4.90
C ASP A 24 3.29 -15.01 4.20
N ASN A 25 3.59 -15.75 3.14
CA ASN A 25 4.79 -15.57 2.34
C ASN A 25 4.60 -14.54 1.21
N ASP A 26 3.40 -14.00 1.08
CA ASP A 26 3.12 -12.99 0.06
C ASP A 26 3.90 -11.71 0.36
N LYS A 27 4.39 -11.09 -0.69
CA LYS A 27 5.08 -9.82 -0.60
C LYS A 27 4.11 -8.69 -0.84
N TRP A 28 4.21 -7.67 -0.02
CA TRP A 28 3.39 -6.48 -0.10
C TRP A 28 4.26 -5.23 -0.20
N LEU A 29 3.86 -4.32 -1.07
CA LEU A 29 4.44 -2.99 -1.17
C LEU A 29 3.59 -2.01 -0.36
N TYR A 30 4.22 -1.31 0.56
CA TYR A 30 3.63 -0.22 1.33
C TYR A 30 4.25 1.07 0.85
N VAL A 31 3.46 1.98 0.29
CA VAL A 31 3.90 3.33 -0.04
C VAL A 31 3.20 4.30 0.90
N ARG A 32 3.98 5.00 1.69
CA ARG A 32 3.48 5.94 2.69
C ARG A 32 4.04 7.33 2.45
N VAL A 33 3.18 8.33 2.47
CA VAL A 33 3.55 9.74 2.35
C VAL A 33 3.11 10.51 3.58
N TYR A 34 3.92 11.50 3.92
CA TYR A 34 3.64 12.46 4.98
C TYR A 34 3.49 13.83 4.33
N SER A 35 2.28 14.40 4.40
CA SER A 35 1.84 15.63 3.72
C SER A 35 2.88 16.78 3.70
N PRO A 36 2.76 17.74 2.77
CA PRO A 36 1.55 18.07 2.01
C PRO A 36 1.57 17.55 0.55
N VAL A 37 1.31 16.29 0.36
CA VAL A 37 1.16 15.66 -0.97
C VAL A 37 -0.01 14.68 -0.97
N ASP A 38 -0.61 14.47 -2.14
CA ASP A 38 -1.50 13.35 -2.42
C ASP A 38 -0.75 12.24 -3.13
N ILE A 39 -1.18 10.99 -2.92
CA ILE A 39 -0.56 9.81 -3.51
C ILE A 39 -1.52 9.14 -4.51
N HIS A 40 -0.99 8.86 -5.69
CA HIS A 40 -1.62 8.10 -6.74
C HIS A 40 -0.70 6.98 -7.18
N VAL A 41 -1.23 5.79 -7.36
CA VAL A 41 -0.47 4.63 -7.84
C VAL A 41 -1.15 4.07 -9.07
N TYR A 42 -0.37 3.76 -10.08
CA TYR A 42 -0.82 3.16 -11.33
C TYR A 42 -0.11 1.84 -11.56
N ASP A 43 -0.86 0.83 -12.00
CA ASP A 43 -0.31 -0.41 -12.50
C ASP A 43 -0.02 -0.33 -14.01
N LYS A 44 0.62 -1.33 -14.58
CA LYS A 44 0.94 -1.42 -16.01
C LYS A 44 -0.28 -1.42 -16.94
N ASN A 45 -1.49 -1.65 -16.42
CA ASN A 45 -2.74 -1.64 -17.17
C ASN A 45 -3.46 -0.28 -17.08
N GLY A 46 -2.90 0.66 -16.33
CA GLY A 46 -3.49 1.97 -16.04
C GLY A 46 -4.56 1.95 -14.96
N ASN A 47 -4.72 0.84 -14.22
CA ASN A 47 -5.59 0.85 -13.05
C ASN A 47 -4.96 1.75 -11.98
N HIS A 48 -5.82 2.49 -11.28
CA HIS A 48 -5.43 3.50 -10.30
C HIS A 48 -5.84 3.09 -8.88
N THR A 49 -5.01 3.43 -7.91
CA THR A 49 -5.34 3.42 -6.49
C THR A 49 -4.81 4.69 -5.84
N GLY A 50 -5.69 5.44 -5.20
CA GLY A 50 -5.36 6.73 -4.61
C GLY A 50 -6.56 7.65 -4.47
N LEU A 51 -6.28 8.92 -4.18
CA LEU A 51 -7.31 9.94 -4.04
C LEU A 51 -7.87 10.28 -5.43
N LEU A 52 -9.19 10.46 -5.52
CA LEU A 52 -9.85 11.00 -6.71
C LEU A 52 -10.08 12.50 -6.54
N GLU A 53 -10.03 13.22 -7.65
CA GLU A 53 -10.48 14.62 -7.64
C GLU A 53 -11.93 14.70 -7.17
N ASN A 54 -12.20 15.66 -6.31
CA ASN A 54 -13.56 15.87 -5.83
C ASN A 54 -14.44 16.44 -6.95
N PRO A 55 -15.42 15.68 -7.48
CA PRO A 55 -16.24 16.13 -8.60
C PRO A 55 -17.21 17.26 -8.23
N VAL A 56 -17.37 17.58 -6.95
CA VAL A 56 -18.30 18.60 -6.46
C VAL A 56 -17.54 19.72 -5.77
N ALA A 57 -17.45 20.87 -6.44
CA ALA A 57 -16.83 22.06 -5.88
C ALA A 57 -17.50 22.48 -4.57
N GLY A 58 -16.71 22.67 -3.51
CA GLY A 58 -17.19 23.13 -2.19
C GLY A 58 -17.66 22.01 -1.24
N VAL A 59 -17.60 20.75 -1.66
CA VAL A 59 -17.86 19.60 -0.79
C VAL A 59 -16.55 18.91 -0.50
N ASN A 60 -16.10 18.93 0.74
CA ASN A 60 -14.83 18.28 1.15
C ASN A 60 -15.09 16.80 1.45
N LEU A 61 -15.37 16.01 0.40
CA LEU A 61 -15.48 14.55 0.47
C LEU A 61 -14.19 13.96 -0.08
N GLU A 62 -13.44 13.28 0.75
CA GLU A 62 -12.32 12.47 0.27
C GLU A 62 -12.89 11.25 -0.46
N ASN A 63 -12.86 11.28 -1.79
CA ASN A 63 -13.13 10.14 -2.63
C ASN A 63 -11.80 9.46 -2.97
N TYR A 64 -11.77 8.14 -2.89
CA TYR A 64 -10.61 7.35 -3.29
C TYR A 64 -11.04 6.16 -4.14
N GLU A 65 -10.12 5.68 -4.95
CA GLU A 65 -10.26 4.52 -5.79
C GLU A 65 -9.26 3.43 -5.39
N ASP A 66 -9.71 2.17 -5.40
CA ASP A 66 -8.90 0.97 -5.21
C ASP A 66 -9.08 0.06 -6.44
N ALA A 67 -8.77 0.55 -7.66
CA ALA A 67 -8.98 -0.20 -8.89
C ALA A 67 -7.87 -1.23 -9.16
N ILE A 68 -6.68 -1.04 -8.63
CA ILE A 68 -5.62 -2.05 -8.69
C ILE A 68 -6.06 -3.27 -7.87
N PRO A 69 -6.08 -4.49 -8.44
CA PRO A 69 -6.52 -5.68 -7.71
C PRO A 69 -5.77 -5.89 -6.39
N SER A 70 -6.50 -6.11 -5.31
CA SER A 70 -5.98 -6.30 -3.94
C SER A 70 -5.24 -5.11 -3.35
N SER A 71 -5.31 -3.93 -3.96
CA SER A 71 -4.80 -2.70 -3.36
C SER A 71 -5.73 -2.15 -2.29
N VAL A 72 -5.18 -1.31 -1.42
CA VAL A 72 -5.92 -0.55 -0.40
C VAL A 72 -5.31 0.83 -0.28
N TYR A 73 -6.13 1.88 -0.43
CA TYR A 73 -5.78 3.24 -0.02
C TYR A 73 -6.29 3.50 1.39
N ASP A 74 -5.50 4.19 2.20
CA ASP A 74 -5.89 4.65 3.54
C ASP A 74 -5.24 5.99 3.86
N GLY A 75 -6.02 6.92 4.43
CA GLY A 75 -5.58 8.25 4.80
C GLY A 75 -6.00 8.62 6.22
N TRP A 76 -5.08 9.18 7.00
CA TRP A 76 -5.41 9.70 8.32
C TRP A 76 -4.55 10.92 8.67
N GLY A 77 -5.20 12.05 8.83
CA GLY A 77 -4.54 13.32 9.10
C GLY A 77 -3.57 13.71 7.99
N SER A 78 -2.30 13.90 8.33
CA SER A 78 -1.25 14.26 7.38
C SER A 78 -0.55 13.07 6.72
N THR A 79 -1.01 11.84 6.97
CA THR A 79 -0.40 10.62 6.42
C THR A 79 -1.36 9.94 5.46
N LYS A 80 -0.86 9.56 4.29
CA LYS A 80 -1.58 8.75 3.31
C LYS A 80 -0.74 7.52 2.98
N GLN A 81 -1.41 6.40 2.72
CA GLN A 81 -0.75 5.12 2.44
C GLN A 81 -1.51 4.34 1.38
N VAL A 82 -0.75 3.70 0.49
CA VAL A 82 -1.24 2.68 -0.43
C VAL A 82 -0.53 1.37 -0.13
N ILE A 83 -1.31 0.29 -0.09
CA ILE A 83 -0.81 -1.08 0.07
C ILE A 83 -1.15 -1.85 -1.19
N LEU A 84 -0.18 -2.55 -1.75
CA LEU A 84 -0.25 -3.22 -3.04
C LEU A 84 0.38 -4.62 -2.94
N PRO A 85 -0.08 -5.62 -3.72
CA PRO A 85 0.70 -6.82 -3.96
C PRO A 85 2.06 -6.45 -4.58
N TYR A 86 3.16 -7.07 -4.14
CA TYR A 86 4.47 -6.82 -4.73
C TYR A 86 4.81 -7.89 -5.77
N ASP A 87 4.05 -7.89 -6.86
CA ASP A 87 4.10 -8.88 -7.96
C ASP A 87 4.32 -8.25 -9.34
N GLN A 88 4.28 -6.92 -9.44
CA GLN A 88 4.47 -6.15 -10.67
C GLN A 88 5.10 -4.79 -10.39
N GLU A 89 5.47 -4.09 -11.45
CA GLU A 89 5.93 -2.70 -11.37
C GLU A 89 4.76 -1.75 -11.18
N TYR A 90 5.00 -0.69 -10.41
CA TYR A 90 4.05 0.37 -10.16
C TYR A 90 4.68 1.72 -10.43
N GLU A 91 3.90 2.64 -10.97
CA GLU A 91 4.22 4.05 -11.05
C GLU A 91 3.53 4.78 -9.88
N ILE A 92 4.31 5.49 -9.10
CA ILE A 92 3.83 6.30 -7.98
C ILE A 92 3.93 7.76 -8.39
N VAL A 93 2.82 8.47 -8.28
CA VAL A 93 2.72 9.91 -8.54
C VAL A 93 2.29 10.62 -7.27
N LEU A 94 3.00 11.68 -6.92
CA LEU A 94 2.70 12.54 -5.78
C LEU A 94 2.40 13.94 -6.28
N ASN A 95 1.22 14.44 -5.96
CA ASN A 95 0.79 15.80 -6.31
C ASN A 95 0.90 16.71 -5.08
N GLY A 96 1.57 17.83 -5.20
CA GLY A 96 1.68 18.80 -4.13
C GLY A 96 0.33 19.43 -3.80
N THR A 97 -0.03 19.45 -2.51
CA THR A 97 -1.29 20.07 -2.02
C THR A 97 -1.06 21.34 -1.20
N GLY A 98 0.19 21.64 -0.91
CA GLY A 98 0.60 22.80 -0.13
C GLY A 98 2.09 23.05 -0.24
N SER A 99 2.55 24.18 0.30
CA SER A 99 3.98 24.48 0.39
C SER A 99 4.56 23.93 1.69
N GLY A 100 5.72 23.28 1.61
CA GLY A 100 6.40 22.71 2.79
C GLY A 100 7.43 21.67 2.40
N THR A 101 7.54 20.65 3.24
CA THR A 101 8.34 19.46 2.96
C THR A 101 7.48 18.21 3.13
N PHE A 102 7.76 17.19 2.35
CA PHE A 102 7.15 15.87 2.49
C PHE A 102 8.21 14.79 2.67
N THR A 103 7.79 13.66 3.16
CA THR A 103 8.59 12.44 3.20
C THR A 103 7.77 11.32 2.58
N VAL A 104 8.37 10.56 1.67
CA VAL A 104 7.78 9.33 1.15
C VAL A 104 8.66 8.14 1.49
N ARG A 105 8.02 7.02 1.82
CA ARG A 105 8.68 5.76 2.12
C ARG A 105 7.96 4.63 1.38
N ALA A 106 8.71 3.87 0.59
CA ALA A 106 8.26 2.65 -0.05
C ALA A 106 8.95 1.46 0.63
N GLU A 107 8.18 0.47 1.09
CA GLU A 107 8.67 -0.67 1.84
C GLU A 107 8.09 -1.96 1.29
N VAL A 108 8.94 -2.94 0.99
CA VAL A 108 8.50 -4.30 0.67
C VAL A 108 8.51 -5.13 1.93
N VAL A 109 7.36 -5.72 2.24
CA VAL A 109 7.14 -6.51 3.46
C VAL A 109 6.80 -7.94 3.09
N GLN A 110 7.44 -8.89 3.76
CA GLN A 110 7.16 -10.31 3.66
C GLN A 110 7.19 -10.92 5.08
N ALA A 111 6.22 -11.76 5.42
CA ALA A 111 6.15 -12.40 6.74
C ALA A 111 6.34 -11.41 7.92
N ASP A 112 5.75 -10.22 7.84
CA ASP A 112 5.85 -9.14 8.83
C ASP A 112 7.22 -8.44 8.95
N GLU A 113 8.16 -8.77 8.06
CA GLU A 113 9.47 -8.13 8.02
C GLU A 113 9.62 -7.22 6.79
N VAL A 114 10.23 -6.06 6.97
CA VAL A 114 10.65 -5.20 5.85
C VAL A 114 11.89 -5.83 5.24
N ILE A 115 11.78 -6.29 3.99
CA ILE A 115 12.87 -6.93 3.25
C ILE A 115 13.55 -6.01 2.25
N ALA A 116 12.92 -4.90 1.88
CA ALA A 116 13.50 -3.83 1.08
C ALA A 116 12.81 -2.50 1.38
N SER A 117 13.52 -1.40 1.28
CA SER A 117 12.95 -0.07 1.47
C SER A 117 13.69 0.99 0.66
N ALA A 118 12.94 2.01 0.25
CA ALA A 118 13.44 3.25 -0.32
C ALA A 118 12.73 4.42 0.36
N SER A 119 13.43 5.52 0.62
CA SER A 119 12.81 6.72 1.19
C SER A 119 13.39 7.98 0.58
N PHE A 120 12.57 9.03 0.59
CA PHE A 120 12.95 10.40 0.25
C PHE A 120 12.45 11.29 1.37
N SER A 121 13.35 11.87 2.14
CA SER A 121 13.04 12.57 3.38
C SER A 121 13.15 14.08 3.19
N GLU A 122 12.19 14.81 3.79
CA GLU A 122 12.19 16.29 3.84
C GLU A 122 12.31 16.96 2.47
N MET A 123 11.70 16.36 1.45
CA MET A 123 11.70 16.91 0.09
C MET A 123 10.82 18.15 0.03
N PRO A 124 11.32 19.26 -0.56
CA PRO A 124 10.50 20.46 -0.72
C PRO A 124 9.35 20.21 -1.68
N VAL A 125 8.21 20.85 -1.43
CA VAL A 125 7.03 20.76 -2.29
C VAL A 125 6.25 22.06 -2.33
N THR A 126 5.60 22.31 -3.47
CA THR A 126 4.62 23.37 -3.71
C THR A 126 3.38 22.79 -4.38
N PRO A 127 2.23 23.50 -4.39
CA PRO A 127 0.99 22.98 -4.99
C PRO A 127 1.03 22.72 -6.50
N VAL A 128 2.04 23.24 -7.22
CA VAL A 128 2.18 23.03 -8.68
C VAL A 128 3.09 21.86 -9.02
N MET A 129 3.82 21.30 -8.03
CA MET A 129 4.79 20.25 -8.26
C MET A 129 4.11 18.90 -8.51
N ASN A 130 4.60 18.20 -9.53
CA ASN A 130 4.33 16.79 -9.77
C ASN A 130 5.60 15.97 -9.54
N ILE A 131 5.48 14.89 -8.85
CA ILE A 131 6.61 14.06 -8.45
C ILE A 131 6.28 12.62 -8.80
N GLY A 132 7.18 11.93 -9.48
CA GLY A 132 6.97 10.55 -9.90
C GLY A 132 8.17 9.67 -9.59
N PHE A 133 7.92 8.40 -9.30
CA PHE A 133 8.94 7.36 -9.27
C PHE A 133 8.33 5.98 -9.55
N ALA A 134 9.13 5.13 -10.19
CA ALA A 134 8.74 3.75 -10.43
C ALA A 134 9.30 2.84 -9.34
N VAL A 135 8.54 1.81 -8.99
CA VAL A 135 8.95 0.75 -8.07
C VAL A 135 9.09 -0.54 -8.85
N ALA A 136 10.33 -1.04 -8.93
CA ALA A 136 10.64 -2.29 -9.60
C ALA A 136 10.41 -3.52 -8.70
N THR A 137 10.25 -4.69 -9.32
CA THR A 137 9.97 -5.96 -8.61
C THR A 137 11.18 -6.62 -7.95
N SER A 138 12.38 -6.08 -8.14
CA SER A 138 13.61 -6.63 -7.54
C SER A 138 13.90 -6.04 -6.17
N THR A 139 13.79 -6.85 -5.12
CA THR A 139 14.16 -6.41 -3.77
C THR A 139 15.66 -6.12 -3.60
N ALA A 140 16.51 -6.79 -4.38
CA ALA A 140 17.97 -6.60 -4.30
C ALA A 140 18.43 -5.21 -4.78
N THR A 141 17.71 -4.63 -5.73
CA THR A 141 18.02 -3.31 -6.30
C THR A 141 16.99 -2.25 -5.92
N PHE A 142 16.03 -2.57 -5.08
CA PHE A 142 14.86 -1.75 -4.76
C PHE A 142 15.23 -0.28 -4.47
N ALA A 143 16.10 -0.05 -3.50
CA ALA A 143 16.51 1.31 -3.15
C ALA A 143 17.34 1.99 -4.25
N SER A 144 18.25 1.26 -4.89
CA SER A 144 19.13 1.82 -5.90
C SER A 144 18.46 2.09 -7.25
N SER A 145 17.38 1.37 -7.55
CA SER A 145 16.59 1.57 -8.77
C SER A 145 15.45 2.57 -8.60
N THR A 146 15.10 2.92 -7.35
CA THR A 146 14.04 3.89 -7.08
C THR A 146 14.61 5.30 -7.17
N VAL A 147 14.32 5.97 -8.27
CA VAL A 147 14.75 7.35 -8.55
C VAL A 147 13.52 8.23 -8.69
N MET A 148 13.48 9.31 -7.93
CA MET A 148 12.39 10.27 -7.95
C MET A 148 12.66 11.33 -9.02
N HIS A 149 11.66 11.57 -9.84
CA HIS A 149 11.59 12.62 -10.85
C HIS A 149 10.71 13.74 -10.31
N VAL A 150 11.21 14.97 -10.36
CA VAL A 150 10.49 16.14 -9.87
C VAL A 150 10.27 17.12 -11.02
N ASP A 151 9.01 17.38 -11.32
CA ASP A 151 8.53 18.45 -12.16
C ASP A 151 8.13 19.61 -11.22
N ALA A 152 8.99 20.62 -11.15
CA ALA A 152 8.92 21.65 -10.13
C ALA A 152 7.91 22.78 -10.46
N ASP A 153 7.63 23.01 -11.72
CA ASP A 153 6.72 24.07 -12.18
C ASP A 153 5.41 23.56 -12.79
N GLY A 154 5.27 22.23 -12.90
CA GLY A 154 4.05 21.58 -13.37
C GLY A 154 3.87 21.62 -14.88
N ASP A 155 4.95 21.80 -15.65
CA ASP A 155 4.90 21.86 -17.13
C ASP A 155 4.93 20.48 -17.80
N GLY A 156 5.08 19.41 -17.02
CA GLY A 156 5.18 18.02 -17.46
C GLY A 156 6.60 17.57 -17.76
N THR A 157 7.61 18.42 -17.50
CA THR A 157 9.03 18.10 -17.70
C THR A 157 9.72 18.00 -16.34
N SER A 158 10.42 16.91 -16.08
CA SER A 158 11.16 16.76 -14.82
C SER A 158 12.51 17.50 -14.88
N GLU A 159 12.74 18.44 -13.96
CA GLU A 159 13.96 19.22 -13.86
C GLU A 159 15.01 18.55 -12.98
N THR A 160 14.59 17.78 -12.00
CA THR A 160 15.51 17.19 -11.02
C THR A 160 15.25 15.69 -10.79
N LEU A 161 16.34 15.00 -10.48
CA LEU A 161 16.35 13.59 -10.13
C LEU A 161 16.93 13.43 -8.73
N HIS A 162 16.25 12.66 -7.89
CA HIS A 162 16.73 12.33 -6.56
C HIS A 162 16.83 10.82 -6.38
N ASN A 163 17.98 10.36 -5.89
CA ASN A 163 18.15 8.98 -5.47
C ASN A 163 17.53 8.78 -4.10
N SER A 164 16.98 7.60 -3.86
CA SER A 164 16.43 7.28 -2.54
C SER A 164 17.51 7.24 -1.46
N ASP A 165 17.15 7.67 -0.26
CA ASP A 165 17.93 7.40 0.94
C ASP A 165 17.87 5.90 1.24
N GLN A 166 19.02 5.26 1.46
CA GLN A 166 19.03 3.86 1.88
C GLN A 166 18.69 3.77 3.38
N VAL A 167 17.46 3.41 3.70
CA VAL A 167 17.07 3.14 5.08
C VAL A 167 17.28 1.65 5.37
N LEU A 168 18.42 1.33 5.97
CA LEU A 168 18.79 -0.05 6.28
C LEU A 168 18.14 -0.62 7.56
N LYS A 169 17.38 0.15 8.33
CA LYS A 169 16.71 -0.33 9.57
C LYS A 169 15.41 0.43 9.81
N ALA A 170 14.29 -0.30 9.83
CA ALA A 170 13.03 0.23 10.34
C ALA A 170 13.18 0.67 11.79
N GLU A 171 12.88 1.93 12.10
CA GLU A 171 12.90 2.45 13.46
C GLU A 171 11.87 1.72 14.34
N ARG A 172 12.23 1.40 15.59
CA ARG A 172 11.37 0.67 16.55
C ARG A 172 9.99 1.29 16.80
N LYS A 173 9.81 2.58 16.53
CA LYS A 173 8.52 3.29 16.65
C LYS A 173 7.50 2.86 15.59
N ASP A 174 7.94 2.67 14.36
CA ASP A 174 7.07 2.32 13.24
C ASP A 174 6.50 0.90 13.36
N ARG A 175 7.25 -0.04 13.98
CA ARG A 175 6.78 -1.42 14.22
C ARG A 175 5.50 -1.52 15.06
N LYS A 176 5.27 -0.60 16.01
CA LYS A 176 4.04 -0.61 16.84
C LYS A 176 2.82 -0.14 16.07
N HIS A 177 2.98 0.88 15.23
CA HIS A 177 1.91 1.40 14.37
C HIS A 177 1.59 0.39 13.28
N PHE A 178 2.59 -0.22 12.67
CA PHE A 178 2.47 -1.27 11.66
C PHE A 178 1.66 -2.47 12.16
N LYS A 179 1.94 -2.98 13.38
CA LYS A 179 1.17 -4.09 13.97
C LYS A 179 -0.30 -3.75 14.21
N LYS A 180 -0.63 -2.51 14.60
CA LYS A 180 -2.02 -2.07 14.76
C LYS A 180 -2.73 -1.98 13.40
N PHE A 181 -2.05 -1.43 12.42
CA PHE A 181 -2.57 -1.24 11.07
C PHE A 181 -2.82 -2.58 10.39
N LYS A 182 -1.90 -3.55 10.47
CA LYS A 182 -2.08 -4.90 9.93
C LYS A 182 -3.36 -5.59 10.47
N LYS A 183 -3.71 -5.38 11.75
CA LYS A 183 -4.97 -5.90 12.31
C LYS A 183 -6.19 -5.27 11.63
N VAL A 184 -6.13 -4.00 11.29
CA VAL A 184 -7.21 -3.28 10.59
C VAL A 184 -7.35 -3.81 9.16
N ILE A 185 -6.25 -3.91 8.41
CA ILE A 185 -6.24 -4.45 7.05
C ILE A 185 -6.76 -5.89 6.98
N LYS A 186 -6.27 -6.78 7.85
CA LYS A 186 -6.81 -8.17 7.93
C LYS A 186 -8.32 -8.17 8.16
N ARG A 187 -8.84 -7.23 8.95
CA ARG A 187 -10.29 -7.11 9.22
C ARG A 187 -11.06 -6.62 7.99
N ILE A 188 -10.52 -5.62 7.27
CA ILE A 188 -11.13 -5.08 6.05
C ILE A 188 -11.12 -6.13 4.94
N MET A 189 -9.99 -6.80 4.70
CA MET A 189 -9.89 -7.86 3.70
C MET A 189 -10.84 -9.03 4.00
N LYS A 190 -10.92 -9.47 5.26
CA LYS A 190 -11.87 -10.50 5.68
C LYS A 190 -13.31 -10.07 5.41
N HIS A 191 -13.67 -8.84 5.75
CA HIS A 191 -15.03 -8.32 5.53
C HIS A 191 -15.38 -8.23 4.03
N ARG A 192 -14.42 -7.85 3.17
CA ARG A 192 -14.61 -7.84 1.70
C ARG A 192 -14.71 -9.26 1.14
N TYR A 193 -13.94 -10.22 1.66
CA TYR A 193 -14.01 -11.62 1.27
C TYR A 193 -15.37 -12.24 1.65
N ASP A 194 -15.83 -12.01 2.88
CA ASP A 194 -17.12 -12.50 3.37
C ASP A 194 -18.30 -11.91 2.58
N LYS A 195 -18.25 -10.61 2.23
CA LYS A 195 -19.26 -9.99 1.36
C LYS A 195 -19.30 -10.62 -0.04
N ARG A 196 -18.14 -10.86 -0.69
CA ARG A 196 -18.09 -11.48 -2.02
C ARG A 196 -18.63 -12.92 -2.03
N ASN A 197 -18.43 -13.67 -0.98
CA ASN A 197 -18.94 -15.04 -0.88
C ASN A 197 -20.43 -15.11 -0.56
N ASN A 198 -20.99 -14.18 0.21
CA ASN A 198 -22.42 -14.12 0.50
C ASN A 198 -23.27 -13.79 -0.75
N TYR A 199 -22.74 -13.08 -1.74
CA TYR A 199 -23.47 -12.83 -3.00
C TYR A 199 -23.55 -14.05 -3.94
N LYS A 200 -22.85 -15.14 -3.66
CA LYS A 200 -22.88 -16.36 -4.49
C LYS A 200 -23.92 -17.41 -4.05
N PHE A 201 -24.61 -17.20 -2.93
CA PHE A 201 -25.57 -18.16 -2.39
C PHE A 201 -27.04 -17.81 -2.59
N ASP A 202 -27.35 -16.66 -3.22
CA ASP A 202 -28.73 -16.22 -3.53
C ASP A 202 -29.06 -16.35 -5.03
N LYS A 203 -28.73 -17.52 -5.65
CA LYS A 203 -29.22 -17.87 -7.00
C LYS A 203 -29.65 -19.32 -7.04
#